data_58afad139de719cfce508c33821ff25e
#
_entry.id   58afad139de719cfce508c33821ff25e
#
_cell.length_a   1.000
_cell.length_b   1.000
_cell.length_c   1.000
_cell.angle_alpha   90.00
_cell.angle_beta   90.00
_cell.angle_gamma   90.00
#
_symmetry.space_group_name_H-M   'P 1'
#
loop_
_entity.id
_entity.type
_entity.pdbx_description
1 polymer ?
#
loop_
_entity_poly.entity_id
_entity_poly.type
_entity_poly.pdbx_seq_one_letter_code
_entity_poly.pdbx_strand_id
1 'polypeptide(L)'
;DIIEDTVNIGGITFRFIDTAGIRETSDTIESLGIERTFQKLDQAEIVLWMIDATNAQAQITQLAGQLLPRCERKQLILVYNKADLVDNIQNSIPDNFPDNVQSITLSAKKREHIEELQRMLITSAHLPTITQNDVIVTNVRHYEALNNALEAIHRVQEGLTNNISGDFISQDIRDCIFHLSDIAGEVTNDMVLQNIFQHFCIGK
;
A
#
# COMPACT_ATOMS: atom_id res chain seq x y z
N ASP A 1 -24.50 -4.44 0.21
CA ASP A 1 -23.70 -3.34 0.78
C ASP A 1 -22.26 -3.79 0.81
N ILE A 2 -21.34 -3.00 0.22
CA ILE A 2 -19.91 -3.24 0.27
C ILE A 2 -19.43 -2.63 1.59
N ILE A 3 -18.81 -3.44 2.43
CA ILE A 3 -18.20 -2.99 3.68
C ILE A 3 -16.73 -2.72 3.39
N GLU A 4 -16.31 -1.48 3.55
CA GLU A 4 -14.90 -1.09 3.50
C GLU A 4 -14.45 -0.73 4.91
N ASP A 5 -13.35 -1.30 5.36
CA ASP A 5 -12.77 -1.01 6.67
C ASP A 5 -11.24 -0.90 6.55
N THR A 6 -10.64 -0.15 7.45
CA THR A 6 -9.20 0.05 7.48
C THR A 6 -8.60 -0.55 8.74
N VAL A 7 -7.52 -1.32 8.57
CA VAL A 7 -6.81 -1.95 9.68
C VAL A 7 -5.32 -1.62 9.57
N ASN A 8 -4.71 -1.19 10.68
CA ASN A 8 -3.27 -1.01 10.74
C ASN A 8 -2.60 -2.33 11.13
N ILE A 9 -1.70 -2.83 10.26
CA ILE A 9 -0.93 -4.04 10.47
C ILE A 9 0.54 -3.70 10.30
N GLY A 10 1.33 -3.79 11.37
CA GLY A 10 2.76 -3.52 11.32
C GLY A 10 3.15 -2.10 10.89
N GLY A 11 2.30 -1.10 11.17
CA GLY A 11 2.51 0.29 10.77
C GLY A 11 1.95 0.64 9.38
N ILE A 12 1.46 -0.34 8.62
CA ILE A 12 0.85 -0.15 7.32
C ILE A 12 -0.67 -0.14 7.48
N THR A 13 -1.33 0.83 6.88
CA THR A 13 -2.80 0.89 6.86
C THR A 13 -3.32 0.15 5.62
N PHE A 14 -3.95 -0.99 5.83
CA PHE A 14 -4.64 -1.76 4.81
C PHE A 14 -6.12 -1.38 4.77
N ARG A 15 -6.62 -1.08 3.58
CA ARG A 15 -8.05 -0.94 3.33
C ARG A 15 -8.59 -2.27 2.83
N PHE A 16 -9.41 -2.91 3.64
CA PHE A 16 -10.12 -4.14 3.27
C PHE A 16 -11.43 -3.78 2.58
N ILE A 17 -11.68 -4.45 1.46
CA ILE A 17 -12.94 -4.35 0.73
C ILE A 17 -13.58 -5.71 0.85
N ASP A 18 -14.59 -5.83 1.73
CA ASP A 18 -15.36 -7.07 1.83
C ASP A 18 -16.28 -7.19 0.63
N THR A 19 -16.21 -8.34 -0.01
CA THR A 19 -17.03 -8.64 -1.18
C THR A 19 -17.98 -9.76 -0.82
N ALA A 20 -19.24 -9.66 -1.24
CA ALA A 20 -20.17 -10.78 -1.15
C ALA A 20 -19.56 -12.01 -1.85
N GLY A 21 -19.64 -13.16 -1.21
CA GLY A 21 -19.04 -14.39 -1.74
C GLY A 21 -19.53 -14.67 -3.16
N ILE A 22 -18.60 -14.93 -4.07
CA ILE A 22 -18.89 -15.30 -5.45
C ILE A 22 -19.45 -16.73 -5.44
N ARG A 23 -20.72 -16.89 -5.75
CA ARG A 23 -21.38 -18.19 -5.95
C ARG A 23 -22.05 -18.19 -7.31
N GLU A 24 -22.00 -19.32 -8.00
CA GLU A 24 -22.81 -19.47 -9.20
C GLU A 24 -24.29 -19.41 -8.83
N THR A 25 -25.01 -18.48 -9.48
CA THR A 25 -26.43 -18.27 -9.26
C THR A 25 -27.11 -17.97 -10.59
N SER A 26 -28.32 -18.45 -10.72
CA SER A 26 -29.20 -18.14 -11.86
C SER A 26 -30.04 -16.88 -11.64
N ASP A 27 -29.90 -16.22 -10.48
CA ASP A 27 -30.68 -15.03 -10.14
C ASP A 27 -29.99 -13.76 -10.65
N THR A 28 -30.76 -12.90 -11.31
CA THR A 28 -30.29 -11.65 -11.91
C THR A 28 -29.79 -10.63 -10.87
N ILE A 29 -30.30 -10.68 -9.65
CA ILE A 29 -29.88 -9.76 -8.57
C ILE A 29 -28.52 -10.18 -8.03
N GLU A 30 -28.25 -11.48 -7.90
CA GLU A 30 -26.95 -12.02 -7.49
C GLU A 30 -25.87 -11.83 -8.57
N SER A 31 -26.24 -11.92 -9.87
CA SER A 31 -25.28 -11.68 -10.97
C SER A 31 -24.74 -10.25 -10.97
N LEU A 32 -25.55 -9.25 -10.64
CA LEU A 32 -25.11 -7.86 -10.43
C LEU A 32 -24.18 -7.71 -9.23
N GLY A 33 -24.36 -8.52 -8.19
CA GLY A 33 -23.46 -8.58 -7.03
C GLY A 33 -22.08 -9.12 -7.39
N ILE A 34 -22.02 -10.16 -8.20
CA ILE A 34 -20.78 -10.77 -8.70
C ILE A 34 -19.99 -9.78 -9.56
N GLU A 35 -20.64 -9.05 -10.46
CA GLU A 35 -19.98 -8.05 -11.28
C GLU A 35 -19.36 -6.92 -10.46
N ARG A 36 -20.07 -6.43 -9.45
CA ARG A 36 -19.52 -5.44 -8.48
C ARG A 36 -18.32 -6.00 -7.70
N THR A 37 -18.38 -7.26 -7.31
CA THR A 37 -17.24 -7.94 -6.65
C THR A 37 -16.02 -7.94 -7.56
N PHE A 38 -16.15 -8.27 -8.83
CA PHE A 38 -15.05 -8.24 -9.78
C PHE A 38 -14.52 -6.83 -10.04
N GLN A 39 -15.38 -5.81 -10.12
CA GLN A 39 -14.94 -4.41 -10.23
C GLN A 39 -14.09 -3.98 -9.02
N LYS A 40 -14.42 -4.43 -7.82
CA LYS A 40 -13.62 -4.15 -6.62
C LYS A 40 -12.32 -4.95 -6.59
N LEU A 41 -12.36 -6.20 -7.03
CA LEU A 41 -11.17 -7.02 -7.20
C LEU A 41 -10.18 -6.35 -8.16
N ASP A 42 -10.67 -5.74 -9.25
CA ASP A 42 -9.82 -5.05 -10.22
C ASP A 42 -9.07 -3.85 -9.62
N GLN A 43 -9.61 -3.23 -8.56
CA GLN A 43 -8.99 -2.11 -7.82
C GLN A 43 -7.99 -2.56 -6.73
N ALA A 44 -8.03 -3.84 -6.33
CA ALA A 44 -7.16 -4.35 -5.26
C ALA A 44 -5.75 -4.68 -5.80
N GLU A 45 -4.73 -4.45 -5.00
CA GLU A 45 -3.35 -4.88 -5.26
C GLU A 45 -3.08 -6.26 -4.67
N ILE A 46 -3.71 -6.56 -3.52
CA ILE A 46 -3.63 -7.85 -2.84
C ILE A 46 -5.02 -8.46 -2.81
N VAL A 47 -5.14 -9.71 -3.20
CA VAL A 47 -6.39 -10.48 -3.21
C VAL A 47 -6.28 -11.61 -2.20
N LEU A 48 -7.14 -11.60 -1.19
CA LEU A 48 -7.30 -12.71 -0.27
C LEU A 48 -8.47 -13.59 -0.73
N TRP A 49 -8.15 -14.76 -1.28
CA TRP A 49 -9.19 -15.72 -1.63
C TRP A 49 -9.49 -16.65 -0.45
N MET A 50 -10.57 -16.33 0.26
CA MET A 50 -11.02 -17.12 1.40
C MET A 50 -11.70 -18.44 0.93
N ILE A 51 -11.11 -19.55 1.32
CA ILE A 51 -11.54 -20.91 0.94
C ILE A 51 -11.94 -21.65 2.22
N ASP A 52 -13.09 -22.30 2.21
CA ASP A 52 -13.47 -23.23 3.29
C ASP A 52 -12.67 -24.53 3.14
N ALA A 53 -11.79 -24.81 4.09
CA ALA A 53 -10.90 -25.97 4.04
C ALA A 53 -11.67 -27.31 3.99
N THR A 54 -12.91 -27.35 4.47
CA THR A 54 -13.76 -28.56 4.43
C THR A 54 -14.26 -28.91 3.02
N ASN A 55 -14.21 -27.94 2.07
CA ASN A 55 -14.67 -28.12 0.68
C ASN A 55 -13.79 -27.34 -0.32
N ALA A 56 -12.48 -27.33 -0.09
CA ALA A 56 -11.55 -26.50 -0.84
C ALA A 56 -11.53 -26.82 -2.34
N GLN A 57 -11.43 -28.10 -2.70
CA GLN A 57 -11.30 -28.53 -4.08
C GLN A 57 -12.48 -28.08 -4.96
N ALA A 58 -13.70 -28.19 -4.47
CA ALA A 58 -14.88 -27.76 -5.21
C ALA A 58 -14.91 -26.25 -5.43
N GLN A 59 -14.58 -25.46 -4.39
CA GLN A 59 -14.53 -23.99 -4.48
C GLN A 59 -13.45 -23.53 -5.45
N ILE A 60 -12.27 -24.13 -5.42
CA ILE A 60 -11.17 -23.81 -6.34
C ILE A 60 -11.58 -24.14 -7.77
N THR A 61 -12.11 -25.33 -8.02
CA THR A 61 -12.52 -25.74 -9.36
C THR A 61 -13.59 -24.82 -9.95
N GLN A 62 -14.52 -24.37 -9.13
CA GLN A 62 -15.62 -23.50 -9.54
C GLN A 62 -15.17 -22.09 -9.91
N LEU A 63 -14.24 -21.51 -9.15
CA LEU A 63 -13.91 -20.07 -9.26
C LEU A 63 -12.57 -19.76 -9.94
N ALA A 64 -11.63 -20.71 -9.98
CA ALA A 64 -10.28 -20.44 -10.50
C ALA A 64 -10.30 -19.88 -11.92
N GLY A 65 -11.14 -20.40 -12.81
CA GLY A 65 -11.22 -19.95 -14.20
C GLY A 65 -11.66 -18.47 -14.36
N GLN A 66 -12.41 -17.94 -13.41
CA GLN A 66 -12.87 -16.54 -13.44
C GLN A 66 -11.94 -15.60 -12.67
N LEU A 67 -11.31 -16.10 -11.60
CA LEU A 67 -10.53 -15.30 -10.68
C LEU A 67 -9.07 -15.15 -11.12
N LEU A 68 -8.43 -16.22 -11.58
CA LEU A 68 -7.00 -16.20 -11.93
C LEU A 68 -6.65 -15.18 -13.02
N PRO A 69 -7.40 -15.04 -14.13
CA PRO A 69 -7.07 -14.05 -15.17
C PRO A 69 -7.09 -12.61 -14.64
N ARG A 70 -7.89 -12.33 -13.60
CA ARG A 70 -7.99 -11.01 -12.98
C ARG A 70 -6.89 -10.75 -11.94
N CYS A 71 -6.18 -11.80 -11.53
CA CYS A 71 -5.12 -11.73 -10.52
C CYS A 71 -3.71 -11.77 -11.12
N GLU A 72 -3.52 -11.82 -12.44
CA GLU A 72 -2.21 -11.97 -13.10
C GLU A 72 -1.15 -10.95 -12.64
N ARG A 73 -1.57 -9.72 -12.30
CA ARG A 73 -0.67 -8.66 -11.84
C ARG A 73 -0.86 -8.28 -10.38
N LYS A 74 -1.51 -9.12 -9.61
CA LYS A 74 -1.84 -8.89 -8.21
C LYS A 74 -1.19 -9.94 -7.33
N GLN A 75 -1.03 -9.63 -6.05
CA GLN A 75 -0.64 -10.63 -5.08
C GLN A 75 -1.87 -11.43 -4.68
N LEU A 76 -1.90 -12.71 -5.06
CA LEU A 76 -2.98 -13.62 -4.69
C LEU A 76 -2.54 -14.51 -3.53
N ILE A 77 -3.32 -14.50 -2.45
CA ILE A 77 -3.12 -15.36 -1.29
C ILE A 77 -4.35 -16.25 -1.11
N LEU A 78 -4.16 -17.56 -1.21
CA LEU A 78 -5.19 -18.54 -0.91
C LEU A 78 -5.26 -18.75 0.61
N VAL A 79 -6.39 -18.43 1.21
CA VAL A 79 -6.58 -18.53 2.66
C VAL A 79 -7.54 -19.68 2.97
N TYR A 80 -6.98 -20.84 3.34
CA TYR A 80 -7.76 -22.00 3.75
C TYR A 80 -8.23 -21.81 5.19
N ASN A 81 -9.45 -21.34 5.35
CA ASN A 81 -10.07 -21.11 6.66
C ASN A 81 -10.79 -22.35 7.17
N LYS A 82 -11.12 -22.37 8.45
CA LYS A 82 -11.73 -23.49 9.18
C LYS A 82 -10.81 -24.71 9.30
N ALA A 83 -9.54 -24.49 9.43
CA ALA A 83 -8.53 -25.53 9.62
C ALA A 83 -8.82 -26.43 10.83
N ASP A 84 -9.52 -25.90 11.81
CA ASP A 84 -9.96 -26.63 13.01
C ASP A 84 -10.98 -27.75 12.76
N LEU A 85 -11.52 -27.83 11.54
CA LEU A 85 -12.51 -28.86 11.15
C LEU A 85 -11.92 -29.95 10.24
N VAL A 86 -10.62 -29.91 9.92
CA VAL A 86 -10.00 -30.82 8.96
C VAL A 86 -8.66 -31.35 9.52
N ASP A 87 -8.50 -32.64 9.64
CA ASP A 87 -7.32 -33.28 10.23
C ASP A 87 -6.08 -33.22 9.31
N ASN A 88 -6.26 -33.19 8.00
CA ASN A 88 -5.18 -33.10 7.00
C ASN A 88 -5.56 -32.13 5.88
N ILE A 89 -5.08 -30.91 5.98
CA ILE A 89 -5.29 -29.92 4.93
C ILE A 89 -4.14 -30.05 3.92
N GLN A 90 -4.48 -30.44 2.69
CA GLN A 90 -3.56 -30.29 1.58
C GLN A 90 -3.51 -28.82 1.18
N ASN A 91 -2.52 -28.09 1.71
CA ASN A 91 -2.26 -26.69 1.35
C ASN A 91 -1.61 -26.56 -0.04
N SER A 92 -1.73 -27.56 -0.88
CA SER A 92 -1.10 -27.53 -2.19
C SER A 92 -1.82 -26.50 -3.07
N ILE A 93 -1.03 -25.51 -3.49
CA ILE A 93 -1.43 -24.65 -4.61
C ILE A 93 -1.56 -25.58 -5.82
N PRO A 94 -2.72 -25.59 -6.51
CA PRO A 94 -2.87 -26.45 -7.69
C PRO A 94 -1.84 -26.11 -8.76
N ASP A 95 -1.33 -27.12 -9.48
CA ASP A 95 -0.25 -26.98 -10.48
C ASP A 95 -0.56 -25.99 -11.62
N ASN A 96 -1.83 -25.67 -11.84
CA ASN A 96 -2.26 -24.72 -12.85
C ASN A 96 -2.34 -23.27 -12.36
N PHE A 97 -1.89 -23.00 -11.13
CA PHE A 97 -1.82 -21.64 -10.58
C PHE A 97 -0.46 -20.99 -10.90
N PRO A 98 -0.39 -19.65 -10.99
CA PRO A 98 0.88 -18.93 -11.16
C PRO A 98 1.85 -19.18 -9.99
N ASP A 99 3.16 -19.19 -10.28
CA ASP A 99 4.22 -19.44 -9.29
C ASP A 99 4.27 -18.42 -8.14
N ASN A 100 3.74 -17.24 -8.35
CA ASN A 100 3.71 -16.14 -7.36
C ASN A 100 2.52 -16.22 -6.38
N VAL A 101 1.65 -17.21 -6.51
CA VAL A 101 0.53 -17.42 -5.60
C VAL A 101 1.03 -17.96 -4.27
N GLN A 102 0.58 -17.37 -3.20
CA GLN A 102 0.89 -17.83 -1.84
C GLN A 102 -0.33 -18.54 -1.23
N SER A 103 -0.09 -19.40 -0.25
CA SER A 103 -1.18 -20.06 0.48
C SER A 103 -0.91 -20.11 1.97
N ILE A 104 -1.98 -20.02 2.75
CA ILE A 104 -1.95 -20.16 4.20
C ILE A 104 -3.18 -20.91 4.68
N THR A 105 -2.99 -21.70 5.71
CA THR A 105 -4.07 -22.37 6.43
C THR A 105 -4.26 -21.72 7.78
N LEU A 106 -5.51 -21.38 8.11
CA LEU A 106 -5.83 -20.74 9.38
C LEU A 106 -7.19 -21.17 9.93
N SER A 107 -7.42 -20.90 11.21
CA SER A 107 -8.75 -20.92 11.80
C SER A 107 -9.09 -19.55 12.36
N ALA A 108 -9.93 -18.80 11.68
CA ALA A 108 -10.41 -17.50 12.16
C ALA A 108 -11.16 -17.66 13.50
N LYS A 109 -11.92 -18.75 13.66
CA LYS A 109 -12.66 -19.04 14.91
C LYS A 109 -11.75 -19.25 16.10
N LYS A 110 -10.64 -19.99 15.92
CA LYS A 110 -9.65 -20.23 16.99
C LYS A 110 -8.53 -19.20 17.05
N ARG A 111 -8.50 -18.26 16.09
CA ARG A 111 -7.43 -17.27 15.91
C ARG A 111 -6.05 -17.89 15.68
N GLU A 112 -6.00 -19.07 15.07
CA GLU A 112 -4.78 -19.77 14.72
C GLU A 112 -4.24 -19.24 13.37
N HIS A 113 -2.92 -19.01 13.30
CA HIS A 113 -2.17 -18.51 12.12
C HIS A 113 -2.59 -17.12 11.59
N ILE A 114 -3.27 -16.30 12.40
CA ILE A 114 -3.63 -14.92 12.00
C ILE A 114 -2.39 -14.02 11.90
N GLU A 115 -1.43 -14.17 12.83
CA GLU A 115 -0.18 -13.40 12.79
C GLU A 115 0.68 -13.74 11.56
N GLU A 116 0.60 -14.98 11.08
CA GLU A 116 1.28 -15.39 9.86
C GLU A 116 0.66 -14.73 8.63
N LEU A 117 -0.68 -14.70 8.54
CA LEU A 117 -1.39 -13.96 7.51
C LEU A 117 -1.02 -12.46 7.52
N GLN A 118 -0.92 -11.86 8.71
CA GLN A 118 -0.49 -10.46 8.84
C GLN A 118 0.92 -10.23 8.28
N ARG A 119 1.86 -11.12 8.57
CA ARG A 119 3.23 -11.06 8.01
C ARG A 119 3.22 -11.21 6.49
N MET A 120 2.42 -12.11 5.94
CA MET A 120 2.27 -12.26 4.49
C MET A 120 1.72 -10.99 3.85
N LEU A 121 0.72 -10.34 4.46
CA LEU A 121 0.18 -9.06 3.98
C LEU A 121 1.24 -7.96 3.96
N ILE A 122 2.02 -7.81 5.03
CA ILE A 122 3.12 -6.83 5.10
C ILE A 122 4.13 -7.08 3.97
N THR A 123 4.53 -8.33 3.77
CA THR A 123 5.49 -8.70 2.71
C THR A 123 4.90 -8.46 1.31
N SER A 124 3.62 -8.73 1.12
CA SER A 124 2.92 -8.56 -0.16
C SER A 124 2.64 -7.10 -0.52
N ALA A 125 2.69 -6.19 0.46
CA ALA A 125 2.48 -4.76 0.23
C ALA A 125 3.62 -4.10 -0.58
N HIS A 126 4.70 -4.85 -0.92
CA HIS A 126 5.85 -4.38 -1.73
C HIS A 126 6.36 -3.00 -1.34
N LEU A 127 6.24 -2.66 -0.06
CA LEU A 127 6.81 -1.41 0.42
C LEU A 127 8.34 -1.50 0.26
N PRO A 128 8.98 -0.43 -0.20
CA PRO A 128 10.44 -0.37 -0.20
C PRO A 128 10.91 -0.71 1.22
N THR A 129 11.95 -1.55 1.32
CA THR A 129 12.54 -1.92 2.60
C THR A 129 12.94 -0.64 3.31
N ILE A 130 12.17 -0.27 4.34
CA ILE A 130 12.46 0.92 5.13
C ILE A 130 13.70 0.58 5.96
N THR A 131 14.79 1.22 5.63
CA THR A 131 16.03 1.14 6.41
C THR A 131 15.92 2.05 7.63
N GLN A 132 16.77 1.86 8.64
CA GLN A 132 16.77 2.73 9.83
C GLN A 132 17.03 4.22 9.52
N ASN A 133 17.48 4.53 8.31
CA ASN A 133 17.74 5.90 7.83
C ASN A 133 16.59 6.50 7.02
N ASP A 134 15.54 5.73 6.72
CA ASP A 134 14.40 6.23 5.94
C ASP A 134 13.44 7.00 6.84
N VAL A 135 13.13 8.21 6.43
CA VAL A 135 12.15 9.06 7.11
C VAL A 135 10.75 8.72 6.60
N ILE A 136 9.92 8.13 7.47
CA ILE A 136 8.52 7.85 7.14
C ILE A 136 7.69 9.10 7.41
N VAL A 137 7.10 9.66 6.36
CA VAL A 137 6.15 10.77 6.49
C VAL A 137 4.74 10.20 6.61
N THR A 138 4.20 10.20 7.83
CA THR A 138 2.86 9.66 8.15
C THR A 138 1.74 10.69 8.02
N ASN A 139 2.08 11.97 7.86
CA ASN A 139 1.12 13.07 7.79
C ASN A 139 1.01 13.57 6.33
N VAL A 140 -0.20 13.50 5.75
CA VAL A 140 -0.48 13.94 4.37
C VAL A 140 -0.08 15.40 4.16
N ARG A 141 -0.33 16.28 5.13
CA ARG A 141 0.08 17.69 5.08
C ARG A 141 1.60 17.85 4.98
N HIS A 142 2.37 17.05 5.75
CA HIS A 142 3.83 17.07 5.66
C HIS A 142 4.32 16.53 4.32
N TYR A 143 3.66 15.51 3.78
CA TYR A 143 3.99 14.96 2.46
C TYR A 143 3.78 16.01 1.35
N GLU A 144 2.64 16.71 1.37
CA GLU A 144 2.35 17.80 0.41
C GLU A 144 3.36 18.93 0.53
N ALA A 145 3.69 19.36 1.75
CA ALA A 145 4.68 20.39 2.00
C ALA A 145 6.08 19.99 1.49
N LEU A 146 6.50 18.73 1.70
CA LEU A 146 7.77 18.21 1.18
C LEU A 146 7.80 18.15 -0.35
N ASN A 147 6.72 17.73 -1.00
CA ASN A 147 6.64 17.72 -2.45
C ASN A 147 6.72 19.13 -3.04
N ASN A 148 6.00 20.09 -2.48
CA ASN A 148 6.06 21.48 -2.93
C ASN A 148 7.45 22.08 -2.73
N ALA A 149 8.11 21.78 -1.62
CA ALA A 149 9.49 22.19 -1.37
C ALA A 149 10.47 21.55 -2.37
N LEU A 150 10.28 20.28 -2.72
CA LEU A 150 11.07 19.56 -3.72
C LEU A 150 10.92 20.18 -5.11
N GLU A 151 9.71 20.52 -5.53
CA GLU A 151 9.48 21.23 -6.80
C GLU A 151 10.16 22.60 -6.83
N ALA A 152 10.10 23.34 -5.74
CA ALA A 152 10.78 24.64 -5.65
C ALA A 152 12.30 24.48 -5.76
N ILE A 153 12.90 23.48 -5.11
CA ILE A 153 14.36 23.26 -5.19
C ILE A 153 14.80 22.78 -6.58
N HIS A 154 13.97 22.03 -7.29
CA HIS A 154 14.23 21.67 -8.69
C HIS A 154 14.25 22.91 -9.59
N ARG A 155 13.33 23.88 -9.41
CA ARG A 155 13.38 25.16 -10.14
C ARG A 155 14.66 25.96 -9.84
N VAL A 156 15.11 25.93 -8.57
CA VAL A 156 16.42 26.53 -8.21
C VAL A 156 17.57 25.87 -8.99
N GLN A 157 17.60 24.55 -9.02
CA GLN A 157 18.64 23.79 -9.74
C GLN A 157 18.64 24.08 -11.24
N GLU A 158 17.48 24.13 -11.86
CA GLU A 158 17.31 24.49 -13.27
C GLU A 158 17.72 25.94 -13.53
N GLY A 159 17.34 26.87 -12.63
CA GLY A 159 17.72 28.27 -12.71
C GLY A 159 19.22 28.50 -12.67
N LEU A 160 19.91 27.78 -11.78
CA LEU A 160 21.38 27.82 -11.69
C LEU A 160 22.05 27.24 -12.95
N THR A 161 21.52 26.15 -13.50
CA THR A 161 22.04 25.49 -14.69
C THR A 161 21.87 26.35 -15.92
N ASN A 162 20.75 27.09 -16.03
CA ASN A 162 20.41 27.94 -17.15
C ASN A 162 20.84 29.40 -17.01
N ASN A 163 21.63 29.74 -15.96
CA ASN A 163 22.08 31.09 -15.64
C ASN A 163 20.93 32.12 -15.58
N ILE A 164 19.79 31.72 -14.95
CA ILE A 164 18.67 32.64 -14.73
C ILE A 164 19.05 33.70 -13.68
N SER A 165 18.44 34.89 -13.77
CA SER A 165 18.67 35.99 -12.83
C SER A 165 18.51 35.53 -11.37
N GLY A 166 19.44 35.99 -10.49
CA GLY A 166 19.45 35.65 -9.07
C GLY A 166 18.15 36.01 -8.33
N ASP A 167 17.39 36.98 -8.82
CA ASP A 167 16.11 37.38 -8.22
C ASP A 167 15.06 36.24 -8.31
N PHE A 168 14.98 35.57 -9.46
CA PHE A 168 14.07 34.42 -9.63
C PHE A 168 14.51 33.22 -8.78
N ILE A 169 15.83 32.96 -8.75
CA ILE A 169 16.38 31.87 -7.91
C ILE A 169 16.10 32.16 -6.43
N SER A 170 16.24 33.43 -5.99
CA SER A 170 15.93 33.83 -4.62
C SER A 170 14.45 33.65 -4.27
N GLN A 171 13.54 33.85 -5.23
CA GLN A 171 12.13 33.62 -5.04
C GLN A 171 11.83 32.13 -4.84
N ASP A 172 12.37 31.24 -5.69
CA ASP A 172 12.19 29.80 -5.57
C ASP A 172 12.78 29.25 -4.26
N ILE A 173 13.89 29.80 -3.78
CA ILE A 173 14.45 29.46 -2.46
C ILE A 173 13.47 29.85 -1.33
N ARG A 174 12.85 31.02 -1.41
CA ARG A 174 11.85 31.47 -0.43
C ARG A 174 10.63 30.56 -0.43
N ASP A 175 10.15 30.15 -1.62
CA ASP A 175 9.05 29.20 -1.75
C ASP A 175 9.39 27.85 -1.08
N CYS A 176 10.61 27.34 -1.30
CA CYS A 176 11.07 26.12 -0.65
C CYS A 176 11.05 26.27 0.88
N ILE A 177 11.61 27.37 1.41
CA ILE A 177 11.64 27.66 2.85
C ILE A 177 10.20 27.77 3.41
N PHE A 178 9.31 28.43 2.69
CA PHE A 178 7.90 28.58 3.08
C PHE A 178 7.23 27.22 3.26
N HIS A 179 7.35 26.32 2.30
CA HIS A 179 6.78 24.97 2.41
C HIS A 179 7.40 24.13 3.52
N LEU A 180 8.71 24.24 3.75
CA LEU A 180 9.38 23.57 4.86
C LEU A 180 8.97 24.13 6.24
N SER A 181 8.63 25.40 6.32
CA SER A 181 8.16 26.02 7.56
C SER A 181 6.82 25.47 8.05
N ASP A 182 6.01 24.95 7.15
CA ASP A 182 4.76 24.25 7.48
C ASP A 182 4.97 22.96 8.30
N ILE A 183 6.18 22.40 8.23
CA ILE A 183 6.56 21.17 8.94
C ILE A 183 7.36 21.52 10.20
N ALA A 184 8.37 22.39 10.07
CA ALA A 184 9.36 22.68 11.11
C ALA A 184 8.94 23.85 12.04
N GLY A 185 7.88 24.60 11.69
CA GLY A 185 7.56 25.88 12.30
C GLY A 185 8.24 27.04 11.60
N GLU A 186 7.91 28.27 11.98
CA GLU A 186 8.45 29.48 11.34
C GLU A 186 9.99 29.51 11.41
N VAL A 187 10.62 29.47 10.24
CA VAL A 187 12.06 29.71 10.09
C VAL A 187 12.24 31.23 9.83
N THR A 188 12.72 31.96 10.82
CA THR A 188 12.94 33.38 10.66
C THR A 188 14.20 33.67 9.82
N ASN A 189 14.19 34.80 9.08
CA ASN A 189 15.36 35.25 8.31
C ASN A 189 16.62 35.31 9.17
N ASP A 190 16.50 35.69 10.44
CA ASP A 190 17.61 35.76 11.40
C ASP A 190 18.22 34.38 11.68
N MET A 191 17.40 33.32 11.79
CA MET A 191 17.89 31.95 11.98
C MET A 191 18.67 31.46 10.74
N VAL A 192 18.20 31.79 9.54
CA VAL A 192 18.89 31.43 8.29
C VAL A 192 20.22 32.16 8.19
N LEU A 193 20.24 33.46 8.45
CA LEU A 193 21.47 34.27 8.46
C LEU A 193 22.46 33.80 9.52
N GLN A 194 22.00 33.51 10.73
CA GLN A 194 22.84 33.01 11.81
C GLN A 194 23.52 31.69 11.45
N ASN A 195 22.79 30.79 10.79
CA ASN A 195 23.31 29.49 10.33
C ASN A 195 24.34 29.66 9.21
N ILE A 196 24.11 30.59 8.26
CA ILE A 196 25.06 30.93 7.20
C ILE A 196 26.35 31.51 7.81
N PHE A 197 26.24 32.44 8.76
CA PHE A 197 27.41 33.05 9.40
C PHE A 197 28.20 32.10 10.30
N GLN A 198 27.53 31.06 10.87
CA GLN A 198 28.19 30.05 11.70
C GLN A 198 28.96 29.01 10.87
N HIS A 199 28.55 28.71 9.65
CA HIS A 199 29.12 27.64 8.82
C HIS A 199 29.96 28.15 7.64
N PHE A 200 29.82 29.41 7.26
CA PHE A 200 30.66 30.04 6.26
C PHE A 200 31.61 31.00 6.95
N CYS A 201 32.90 30.68 7.01
CA CYS A 201 33.96 31.64 7.37
C CYS A 201 34.01 32.74 6.30
N ILE A 202 33.30 33.85 6.52
CA ILE A 202 33.45 35.07 5.72
C ILE A 202 34.62 35.83 6.30
N GLY A 203 35.77 35.75 5.64
CA GLY A 203 36.84 36.69 5.83
C GLY A 203 38.16 36.13 6.36
N LYS A 204 39.06 35.80 5.47
CA LYS A 204 40.45 36.20 5.53
C LYS A 204 40.86 36.74 4.18
#